data_6875107e4303396f9b5253667e884be9
#
_entry.id   6875107e4303396f9b5253667e884be9
#
_cell.length_a   1.000
_cell.length_b   1.000
_cell.length_c   1.000
_cell.angle_alpha   90.00
_cell.angle_beta   90.00
_cell.angle_gamma   90.00
#
_symmetry.space_group_name_H-M   'P 1'
#
loop_
_entity.id
_entity.type
_entity.pdbx_description
1 polymer ?
#
loop_
_entity_poly.entity_id
_entity_poly.type
_entity_poly.pdbx_seq_one_letter_code
_entity_poly.pdbx_strand_id
1 'polypeptide(L)'
;MSRPSALTRTRAWLADFAANKDPLAATGNLVALVLAGNTPFYPIYVAAVAGTGGMPWLLMTLLSFPFFCLVPVLARFNSQLGRITLSLAATGNTVFCTWLLGVPSGIELFLLPCATLASVLFRRSERLLMLPLAGLPVAAYLVLHGRYGAPPHAYQADEYAALFSMNAISAAMISIFIGIVFSGLYAEPADRKSQV
;
A
#
# COMPACT_ATOMS: atom_id res chain seq x y z
N MET A 1 -20.20 1.43 -35.22
CA MET A 1 -19.14 1.20 -34.20
C MET A 1 -19.43 2.07 -32.99
N SER A 2 -19.84 1.48 -31.86
CA SER A 2 -20.15 2.22 -30.63
C SER A 2 -18.85 2.74 -29.99
N ARG A 3 -18.83 4.01 -29.62
CA ARG A 3 -17.68 4.60 -28.89
C ARG A 3 -17.54 3.89 -27.53
N PRO A 4 -16.32 3.47 -27.13
CA PRO A 4 -16.14 2.84 -25.84
C PRO A 4 -16.55 3.81 -24.72
N SER A 5 -17.21 3.29 -23.67
CA SER A 5 -17.65 4.08 -22.52
C SER A 5 -16.46 4.74 -21.81
N ALA A 6 -16.72 5.83 -21.07
CA ALA A 6 -15.67 6.51 -20.28
C ALA A 6 -14.98 5.52 -19.31
N LEU A 7 -15.74 4.63 -18.68
CA LEU A 7 -15.21 3.58 -17.80
C LEU A 7 -14.25 2.62 -18.52
N THR A 8 -14.56 2.23 -19.77
CA THR A 8 -13.70 1.35 -20.58
C THR A 8 -12.38 2.05 -20.92
N ARG A 9 -12.42 3.35 -21.23
CA ARG A 9 -11.21 4.14 -21.51
C ARG A 9 -10.34 4.31 -20.25
N THR A 10 -10.93 4.62 -19.09
CA THR A 10 -10.20 4.77 -17.84
C THR A 10 -9.54 3.46 -17.44
N ARG A 11 -10.24 2.33 -17.56
CA ARG A 11 -9.67 1.00 -17.30
C ARG A 11 -8.51 0.67 -18.23
N ALA A 12 -8.65 0.94 -19.52
CA ALA A 12 -7.59 0.71 -20.49
C ALA A 12 -6.36 1.58 -20.19
N TRP A 13 -6.56 2.85 -19.85
CA TRP A 13 -5.48 3.76 -19.48
C TRP A 13 -4.76 3.31 -18.20
N LEU A 14 -5.50 2.90 -17.15
CA LEU A 14 -4.92 2.40 -15.91
C LEU A 14 -4.12 1.10 -16.14
N ALA A 15 -4.65 0.20 -16.97
CA ALA A 15 -3.97 -1.04 -17.33
C ALA A 15 -2.66 -0.77 -18.10
N ASP A 16 -2.68 0.18 -19.04
CA ASP A 16 -1.50 0.61 -19.79
C ASP A 16 -0.47 1.33 -18.87
N PHE A 17 -0.96 2.15 -17.95
CA PHE A 17 -0.09 2.84 -16.98
C PHE A 17 0.57 1.87 -15.99
N ALA A 18 -0.11 0.81 -15.59
CA ALA A 18 0.43 -0.26 -14.73
C ALA A 18 1.33 -1.24 -15.49
N ALA A 19 1.22 -1.33 -16.82
CA ALA A 19 1.92 -2.31 -17.63
C ALA A 19 3.45 -2.19 -17.48
N ASN A 20 4.11 -3.35 -17.34
CA ASN A 20 5.56 -3.47 -17.31
C ASN A 20 5.97 -4.81 -17.92
N LYS A 21 7.16 -4.88 -18.52
CA LYS A 21 7.73 -6.14 -19.05
C LYS A 21 8.07 -7.13 -17.95
N ASP A 22 8.39 -6.64 -16.75
CA ASP A 22 8.59 -7.45 -15.55
C ASP A 22 7.25 -7.68 -14.85
N PRO A 23 6.74 -8.93 -14.76
CA PRO A 23 5.46 -9.23 -14.14
C PRO A 23 5.36 -8.79 -12.68
N LEU A 24 6.47 -8.89 -11.90
CA LEU A 24 6.50 -8.42 -10.51
C LEU A 24 6.35 -6.91 -10.42
N ALA A 25 6.98 -6.16 -11.35
CA ALA A 25 6.83 -4.71 -11.40
C ALA A 25 5.41 -4.32 -11.88
N ALA A 26 4.83 -5.02 -12.84
CA ALA A 26 3.45 -4.78 -13.27
C ALA A 26 2.45 -4.99 -12.12
N THR A 27 2.63 -6.07 -11.36
CA THR A 27 1.79 -6.35 -10.18
C THR A 27 2.01 -5.32 -9.08
N GLY A 28 3.27 -4.94 -8.81
CA GLY A 28 3.59 -3.85 -7.89
C GLY A 28 2.97 -2.52 -8.29
N ASN A 29 2.99 -2.18 -9.60
CA ASN A 29 2.33 -0.99 -10.14
C ASN A 29 0.81 -1.01 -9.88
N LEU A 30 0.17 -2.17 -10.06
CA LEU A 30 -1.25 -2.34 -9.76
C LEU A 30 -1.53 -2.07 -8.26
N VAL A 31 -0.73 -2.65 -7.36
CA VAL A 31 -0.85 -2.39 -5.92
C VAL A 31 -0.66 -0.91 -5.62
N ALA A 32 0.36 -0.27 -6.19
CA ALA A 32 0.61 1.17 -6.00
C ALA A 32 -0.58 2.03 -6.45
N LEU A 33 -1.20 1.71 -7.60
CA LEU A 33 -2.36 2.45 -8.12
C LEU A 33 -3.61 2.23 -7.27
N VAL A 34 -3.82 1.04 -6.72
CA VAL A 34 -4.91 0.78 -5.76
C VAL A 34 -4.71 1.60 -4.49
N LEU A 35 -3.49 1.64 -3.94
CA LEU A 35 -3.17 2.47 -2.78
C LEU A 35 -3.33 3.96 -3.08
N ALA A 36 -2.81 4.43 -4.23
CA ALA A 36 -3.01 5.81 -4.69
C ALA A 36 -4.50 6.16 -4.81
N GLY A 37 -5.28 5.27 -5.45
CA GLY A 37 -6.72 5.47 -5.62
C GLY A 37 -7.51 5.51 -4.31
N ASN A 38 -7.03 4.80 -3.27
CA ASN A 38 -7.65 4.82 -1.94
C ASN A 38 -7.24 6.06 -1.10
N THR A 39 -6.07 6.62 -1.35
CA THR A 39 -5.52 7.73 -0.54
C THR A 39 -6.48 8.93 -0.41
N PRO A 40 -7.16 9.44 -1.47
CA PRO A 40 -8.09 10.57 -1.33
C PRO A 40 -9.32 10.28 -0.46
N PHE A 41 -9.69 9.02 -0.32
CA PHE A 41 -10.86 8.61 0.47
C PHE A 41 -10.52 8.39 1.94
N TYR A 42 -9.26 8.18 2.28
CA TYR A 42 -8.85 7.89 3.65
C TYR A 42 -9.26 9.00 4.65
N PRO A 43 -9.01 10.31 4.39
CA PRO A 43 -9.52 11.38 5.27
C PRO A 43 -11.03 11.34 5.46
N ILE A 44 -11.78 10.96 4.41
CA ILE A 44 -13.25 10.86 4.46
C ILE A 44 -13.68 9.71 5.38
N TYR A 45 -13.02 8.55 5.28
CA TYR A 45 -13.31 7.41 6.14
C TYR A 45 -13.04 7.72 7.61
N VAL A 46 -11.88 8.35 7.90
CA VAL A 46 -11.54 8.77 9.27
C VAL A 46 -12.56 9.77 9.79
N ALA A 47 -12.94 10.78 9.00
CA ALA A 47 -13.93 11.77 9.39
C ALA A 47 -15.32 11.15 9.63
N ALA A 48 -15.67 10.10 8.90
CA ALA A 48 -16.96 9.39 9.07
C ALA A 48 -17.02 8.59 10.37
N VAL A 49 -15.90 8.05 10.88
CA VAL A 49 -15.88 7.21 12.09
C VAL A 49 -15.40 7.93 13.35
N ALA A 50 -14.59 9.00 13.21
CA ALA A 50 -13.99 9.73 14.33
C ALA A 50 -14.24 11.25 14.26
N GLY A 51 -15.18 11.68 13.41
CA GLY A 51 -15.54 13.10 13.30
C GLY A 51 -14.50 13.95 12.54
N THR A 52 -14.85 15.22 12.34
CA THR A 52 -14.08 16.17 11.52
C THR A 52 -13.05 17.00 12.29
N GLY A 53 -12.94 16.83 13.61
CA GLY A 53 -12.07 17.65 14.48
C GLY A 53 -10.58 17.62 14.06
N GLY A 54 -10.10 16.48 13.55
CA GLY A 54 -8.74 16.30 13.04
C GLY A 54 -8.53 16.66 11.56
N MET A 55 -9.53 17.21 10.86
CA MET A 55 -9.53 17.37 9.40
C MET A 55 -8.27 18.06 8.82
N PRO A 56 -7.71 19.15 9.37
CA PRO A 56 -6.49 19.76 8.83
C PRO A 56 -5.31 18.77 8.79
N TRP A 57 -5.18 17.94 9.82
CA TRP A 57 -4.14 16.93 9.91
C TRP A 57 -4.43 15.72 9.02
N LEU A 58 -5.71 15.33 8.90
CA LEU A 58 -6.13 14.24 8.02
C LEU A 58 -5.77 14.50 6.56
N LEU A 59 -5.88 15.75 6.11
CA LEU A 59 -5.48 16.10 4.75
C LEU A 59 -3.99 15.87 4.48
N MET A 60 -3.14 15.86 5.50
CA MET A 60 -1.71 15.54 5.33
C MET A 60 -1.48 14.08 4.90
N THR A 61 -2.43 13.18 5.13
CA THR A 61 -2.33 11.79 4.61
C THR A 61 -2.28 11.75 3.08
N LEU A 62 -2.79 12.78 2.40
CA LEU A 62 -2.74 12.93 0.95
C LEU A 62 -1.31 13.09 0.41
N LEU A 63 -0.34 13.47 1.25
CA LEU A 63 1.07 13.57 0.86
C LEU A 63 1.64 12.24 0.33
N SER A 64 1.06 11.11 0.67
CA SER A 64 1.46 9.81 0.16
C SER A 64 1.04 9.55 -1.30
N PHE A 65 -0.01 10.23 -1.78
CA PHE A 65 -0.55 10.06 -3.13
C PHE A 65 0.49 10.16 -4.25
N PRO A 66 1.31 11.23 -4.33
CA PRO A 66 2.31 11.37 -5.39
C PRO A 66 3.38 10.27 -5.32
N PHE A 67 3.74 9.78 -4.14
CA PHE A 67 4.73 8.71 -4.00
C PHE A 67 4.22 7.38 -4.58
N PHE A 68 2.95 7.04 -4.37
CA PHE A 68 2.36 5.86 -4.98
C PHE A 68 2.20 6.02 -6.51
N CYS A 69 1.84 7.20 -6.99
CA CYS A 69 1.78 7.50 -8.43
C CYS A 69 3.17 7.45 -9.10
N LEU A 70 4.23 7.75 -8.37
CA LEU A 70 5.61 7.72 -8.86
C LEU A 70 6.11 6.29 -9.12
N VAL A 71 5.56 5.28 -8.43
CA VAL A 71 5.97 3.87 -8.56
C VAL A 71 5.93 3.38 -10.02
N PRO A 72 4.79 3.43 -10.75
CA PRO A 72 4.75 2.97 -12.13
C PRO A 72 5.61 3.84 -13.06
N VAL A 73 5.81 5.11 -12.76
CA VAL A 73 6.70 5.99 -13.51
C VAL A 73 8.15 5.50 -13.41
N LEU A 74 8.64 5.27 -12.20
CA LEU A 74 10.00 4.76 -11.96
C LEU A 74 10.19 3.34 -12.50
N ALA A 75 9.15 2.50 -12.41
CA ALA A 75 9.19 1.14 -12.94
C ALA A 75 9.37 1.09 -14.48
N ARG A 76 9.01 2.16 -15.21
CA ARG A 76 9.26 2.27 -16.66
C ARG A 76 10.74 2.44 -16.97
N PHE A 77 11.50 3.11 -16.11
CA PHE A 77 12.95 3.29 -16.26
C PHE A 77 13.72 2.08 -15.72
N ASN A 78 13.31 1.59 -14.55
CA ASN A 78 13.90 0.43 -13.90
C ASN A 78 12.85 -0.27 -13.04
N SER A 79 12.50 -1.51 -13.41
CA SER A 79 11.48 -2.31 -12.72
C SER A 79 11.84 -2.54 -11.23
N GLN A 80 13.12 -2.69 -10.91
CA GLN A 80 13.59 -2.87 -9.55
C GLN A 80 13.42 -1.58 -8.72
N LEU A 81 13.72 -0.42 -9.32
CA LEU A 81 13.54 0.88 -8.67
C LEU A 81 12.07 1.14 -8.31
N GLY A 82 11.13 0.83 -9.21
CA GLY A 82 9.70 0.92 -8.92
C GLY A 82 9.29 0.06 -7.71
N ARG A 83 9.77 -1.18 -7.66
CA ARG A 83 9.48 -2.13 -6.57
C ARG A 83 10.07 -1.67 -5.22
N ILE A 84 11.30 -1.13 -5.24
CA ILE A 84 11.93 -0.53 -4.05
C ILE A 84 11.11 0.67 -3.57
N THR A 85 10.75 1.57 -4.49
CA THR A 85 9.95 2.76 -4.18
C THR A 85 8.61 2.40 -3.56
N LEU A 86 7.91 1.37 -4.07
CA LEU A 86 6.66 0.93 -3.48
C LEU A 86 6.84 0.45 -2.03
N SER A 87 7.87 -0.37 -1.76
CA SER A 87 8.13 -0.88 -0.41
C SER A 87 8.46 0.25 0.57
N LEU A 88 9.27 1.22 0.14
CA LEU A 88 9.64 2.38 0.96
C LEU A 88 8.46 3.34 1.17
N ALA A 89 7.70 3.63 0.11
CA ALA A 89 6.53 4.51 0.18
C ALA A 89 5.44 3.93 1.09
N ALA A 90 5.15 2.62 0.98
CA ALA A 90 4.15 1.97 1.82
C ALA A 90 4.56 1.99 3.30
N THR A 91 5.81 1.64 3.61
CA THR A 91 6.31 1.67 5.00
C THR A 91 6.36 3.09 5.54
N GLY A 92 6.93 4.03 4.76
CA GLY A 92 7.02 5.44 5.14
C GLY A 92 5.65 6.08 5.37
N ASN A 93 4.67 5.79 4.50
CA ASN A 93 3.30 6.25 4.68
C ASN A 93 2.67 5.70 5.98
N THR A 94 2.87 4.41 6.28
CA THR A 94 2.36 3.82 7.52
C THR A 94 2.96 4.50 8.75
N VAL A 95 4.27 4.69 8.79
CA VAL A 95 4.96 5.38 9.88
C VAL A 95 4.46 6.83 10.02
N PHE A 96 4.35 7.55 8.91
CA PHE A 96 3.86 8.93 8.88
C PHE A 96 2.41 9.04 9.38
N CYS A 97 1.52 8.18 8.90
CA CYS A 97 0.12 8.18 9.33
C CYS A 97 -0.03 7.74 10.79
N THR A 98 0.83 6.83 11.29
CA THR A 98 0.84 6.47 12.72
C THR A 98 1.24 7.66 13.59
N TRP A 99 2.27 8.43 13.18
CA TRP A 99 2.63 9.67 13.86
C TRP A 99 1.47 10.67 13.86
N LEU A 100 0.76 10.77 12.73
CA LEU A 100 -0.30 11.76 12.52
C LEU A 100 -1.57 11.45 13.34
N LEU A 101 -2.00 10.17 13.39
CA LEU A 101 -3.24 9.76 14.03
C LEU A 101 -3.04 9.12 15.42
N GLY A 102 -1.80 8.81 15.77
CA GLY A 102 -1.45 8.14 17.01
C GLY A 102 -1.52 6.60 16.95
N VAL A 103 -0.72 5.95 17.79
CA VAL A 103 -0.66 4.48 17.90
C VAL A 103 -2.04 3.84 18.17
N PRO A 104 -2.91 4.41 19.04
CA PRO A 104 -4.22 3.81 19.32
C PRO A 104 -5.15 3.70 18.09
N SER A 105 -4.87 4.44 17.01
CA SER A 105 -5.63 4.34 15.76
C SER A 105 -5.48 2.98 15.04
N GLY A 106 -4.48 2.17 15.41
CA GLY A 106 -4.22 0.87 14.79
C GLY A 106 -3.54 0.93 13.42
N ILE A 107 -3.07 2.11 12.96
CA ILE A 107 -2.39 2.23 11.66
C ILE A 107 -1.10 1.40 11.58
N GLU A 108 -0.40 1.20 12.70
CA GLU A 108 0.79 0.35 12.72
C GLU A 108 0.54 -1.07 12.19
N LEU A 109 -0.70 -1.56 12.22
CA LEU A 109 -1.07 -2.86 11.65
C LEU A 109 -0.75 -2.97 10.14
N PHE A 110 -0.72 -1.83 9.42
CA PHE A 110 -0.32 -1.81 8.01
C PHE A 110 1.16 -2.14 7.79
N LEU A 111 2.01 -2.15 8.82
CA LEU A 111 3.38 -2.63 8.70
C LEU A 111 3.43 -4.13 8.35
N LEU A 112 2.41 -4.92 8.73
CA LEU A 112 2.31 -6.34 8.36
C LEU A 112 2.13 -6.54 6.84
N PRO A 113 1.11 -5.95 6.19
CA PRO A 113 1.01 -6.02 4.73
C PRO A 113 2.20 -5.36 4.02
N CYS A 114 2.87 -4.35 4.60
CA CYS A 114 4.10 -3.79 4.02
C CYS A 114 5.25 -4.81 4.00
N ALA A 115 5.45 -5.57 5.08
CA ALA A 115 6.46 -6.64 5.14
C ALA A 115 6.13 -7.77 4.17
N THR A 116 4.85 -8.18 4.12
CA THR A 116 4.37 -9.19 3.17
C THR A 116 4.59 -8.73 1.73
N LEU A 117 4.20 -7.50 1.40
CA LEU A 117 4.37 -6.92 0.07
C LEU A 117 5.85 -6.95 -0.35
N ALA A 118 6.76 -6.47 0.50
CA ALA A 118 8.19 -6.47 0.22
C ALA A 118 8.73 -7.90 0.02
N SER A 119 8.21 -8.90 0.73
CA SER A 119 8.66 -10.29 0.59
C SER A 119 8.24 -10.92 -0.75
N VAL A 120 7.11 -10.50 -1.35
CA VAL A 120 6.61 -11.06 -2.61
C VAL A 120 6.99 -10.23 -3.84
N LEU A 121 7.44 -8.98 -3.66
CA LEU A 121 7.85 -8.08 -4.75
C LEU A 121 9.20 -8.43 -5.37
N PHE A 122 10.03 -9.22 -4.71
CA PHE A 122 11.39 -9.51 -5.15
C PHE A 122 11.61 -11.00 -5.41
N ARG A 123 12.47 -11.29 -6.40
CA ARG A 123 12.86 -12.67 -6.73
C ARG A 123 13.83 -13.21 -5.67
N ARG A 124 13.93 -14.53 -5.56
CA ARG A 124 14.92 -15.18 -4.68
C ARG A 124 16.36 -14.78 -4.99
N SER A 125 16.67 -14.46 -6.23
CA SER A 125 17.98 -13.92 -6.66
C SER A 125 18.24 -12.49 -6.15
N GLU A 126 17.19 -11.76 -5.79
CA GLU A 126 17.24 -10.38 -5.30
C GLU A 126 17.15 -10.29 -3.76
N ARG A 127 17.46 -11.40 -3.06
CA ARG A 127 17.33 -11.51 -1.59
C ARG A 127 18.07 -10.43 -0.80
N LEU A 128 19.17 -9.90 -1.34
CA LEU A 128 19.92 -8.81 -0.71
C LEU A 128 19.13 -7.49 -0.63
N LEU A 129 18.15 -7.29 -1.51
CA LEU A 129 17.19 -6.18 -1.44
C LEU A 129 15.91 -6.59 -0.71
N MET A 130 15.44 -7.80 -0.96
CA MET A 130 14.20 -8.32 -0.36
C MET A 130 14.27 -8.33 1.17
N LEU A 131 15.35 -8.87 1.74
CA LEU A 131 15.45 -9.04 3.20
C LEU A 131 15.44 -7.71 3.96
N PRO A 132 16.26 -6.67 3.60
CA PRO A 132 16.21 -5.40 4.30
C PRO A 132 14.87 -4.66 4.07
N LEU A 133 14.27 -4.75 2.88
CA LEU A 133 13.00 -4.08 2.59
C LEU A 133 11.82 -4.78 3.29
N ALA A 134 11.82 -6.10 3.41
CA ALA A 134 10.82 -6.84 4.19
C ALA A 134 11.04 -6.69 5.71
N GLY A 135 12.29 -6.56 6.13
CA GLY A 135 12.65 -6.30 7.54
C GLY A 135 12.40 -4.85 7.99
N LEU A 136 12.37 -3.90 7.04
CA LEU A 136 12.18 -2.48 7.35
C LEU A 136 10.89 -2.16 8.11
N PRO A 137 9.70 -2.68 7.74
CA PRO A 137 8.47 -2.48 8.51
C PRO A 137 8.57 -3.04 9.93
N VAL A 138 9.21 -4.20 10.10
CA VAL A 138 9.43 -4.82 11.42
C VAL A 138 10.38 -3.96 12.26
N ALA A 139 11.48 -3.50 11.66
CA ALA A 139 12.42 -2.60 12.33
C ALA A 139 11.74 -1.26 12.69
N ALA A 140 10.92 -0.71 11.81
CA ALA A 140 10.14 0.50 12.09
C ALA A 140 9.22 0.30 13.30
N TYR A 141 8.50 -0.82 13.37
CA TYR A 141 7.69 -1.16 14.54
C TYR A 141 8.53 -1.22 15.82
N LEU A 142 9.60 -2.01 15.82
CA LEU A 142 10.44 -2.22 17.02
C LEU A 142 11.10 -0.93 17.52
N VAL A 143 11.47 -0.03 16.61
CA VAL A 143 12.14 1.21 16.95
C VAL A 143 11.17 2.32 17.32
N LEU A 144 10.03 2.42 16.63
CA LEU A 144 9.12 3.58 16.72
C LEU A 144 7.92 3.35 17.64
N HIS A 145 7.49 2.08 17.86
CA HIS A 145 6.36 1.80 18.74
C HIS A 145 6.59 2.41 20.13
N GLY A 146 5.61 3.18 20.60
CA GLY A 146 5.71 3.92 21.86
C GLY A 146 6.60 5.17 21.84
N ARG A 147 7.20 5.52 20.69
CA ARG A 147 8.10 6.69 20.53
C ARG A 147 7.56 7.77 19.59
N TYR A 148 6.37 7.61 19.03
CA TYR A 148 5.77 8.59 18.12
C TYR A 148 5.42 9.92 18.79
N GLY A 149 5.37 9.98 20.14
CA GLY A 149 4.89 11.13 20.89
C GLY A 149 3.36 11.28 20.82
N ALA A 150 2.86 12.43 21.25
CA ALA A 150 1.44 12.74 21.14
C ALA A 150 1.09 13.11 19.68
N PRO A 151 -0.04 12.60 19.12
CA PRO A 151 -0.47 12.99 17.80
C PRO A 151 -0.90 14.47 17.77
N PRO A 152 -0.83 15.14 16.60
CA PRO A 152 -1.25 16.54 16.46
C PRO A 152 -2.72 16.79 16.83
N HIS A 153 -3.56 15.77 16.68
CA HIS A 153 -4.95 15.75 17.12
C HIS A 153 -5.22 14.45 17.87
N ALA A 154 -5.62 14.56 19.13
CA ALA A 154 -6.00 13.42 19.95
C ALA A 154 -7.50 13.16 19.83
N TYR A 155 -7.87 11.92 19.54
CA TYR A 155 -9.26 11.46 19.47
C TYR A 155 -9.72 10.95 20.84
N GLN A 156 -11.04 10.86 21.03
CA GLN A 156 -11.62 10.23 22.22
C GLN A 156 -11.44 8.70 22.18
N ALA A 157 -11.63 8.03 23.32
CA ALA A 157 -11.38 6.59 23.41
C ALA A 157 -12.27 5.74 22.49
N ASP A 158 -13.53 6.13 22.34
CA ASP A 158 -14.50 5.49 21.43
C ASP A 158 -14.17 5.75 19.97
N GLU A 159 -13.72 6.97 19.62
CA GLU A 159 -13.23 7.31 18.27
C GLU A 159 -11.98 6.49 17.92
N TYR A 160 -11.04 6.35 18.86
CA TYR A 160 -9.87 5.49 18.65
C TYR A 160 -10.25 4.01 18.49
N ALA A 161 -11.24 3.50 19.22
CA ALA A 161 -11.73 2.13 19.06
C ALA A 161 -12.34 1.90 17.66
N ALA A 162 -13.08 2.89 17.15
CA ALA A 162 -13.63 2.86 15.80
C ALA A 162 -12.52 2.92 14.71
N LEU A 163 -11.54 3.81 14.88
CA LEU A 163 -10.36 3.92 13.99
C LEU A 163 -9.56 2.63 13.98
N PHE A 164 -9.29 2.04 15.15
CA PHE A 164 -8.57 0.78 15.24
C PHE A 164 -9.29 -0.33 14.47
N SER A 165 -10.60 -0.48 14.68
CA SER A 165 -11.41 -1.50 14.00
C SER A 165 -11.38 -1.30 12.47
N MET A 166 -11.55 -0.06 11.99
CA MET A 166 -11.50 0.28 10.58
C MET A 166 -10.11 -0.04 9.98
N ASN A 167 -9.03 0.35 10.67
CA ASN A 167 -7.67 0.15 10.18
C ASN A 167 -7.27 -1.33 10.24
N ALA A 168 -7.70 -2.08 11.26
CA ALA A 168 -7.45 -3.52 11.36
C ALA A 168 -8.10 -4.29 10.21
N ILE A 169 -9.37 -3.99 9.91
CA ILE A 169 -10.08 -4.58 8.76
C ILE A 169 -9.37 -4.19 7.46
N SER A 170 -9.01 -2.92 7.29
CA SER A 170 -8.32 -2.45 6.09
C SER A 170 -6.95 -3.11 5.89
N ALA A 171 -6.16 -3.27 6.95
CA ALA A 171 -4.87 -3.97 6.89
C ALA A 171 -5.04 -5.45 6.51
N ALA A 172 -6.06 -6.13 7.06
CA ALA A 172 -6.40 -7.50 6.68
C ALA A 172 -6.81 -7.60 5.20
N MET A 173 -7.68 -6.69 4.73
CA MET A 173 -8.12 -6.66 3.33
C MET A 173 -6.97 -6.39 2.35
N ILE A 174 -6.03 -5.50 2.70
CA ILE A 174 -4.83 -5.25 1.89
C ILE A 174 -3.93 -6.49 1.87
N SER A 175 -3.77 -7.19 3.00
CA SER A 175 -2.99 -8.44 3.05
C SER A 175 -3.60 -9.52 2.15
N ILE A 176 -4.92 -9.69 2.18
CA ILE A 176 -5.65 -10.62 1.30
C ILE A 176 -5.48 -10.21 -0.17
N PHE A 177 -5.65 -8.92 -0.47
CA PHE A 177 -5.47 -8.40 -1.83
C PHE A 177 -4.07 -8.68 -2.38
N ILE A 178 -3.01 -8.41 -1.59
CA ILE A 178 -1.63 -8.73 -1.96
C ILE A 178 -1.49 -10.23 -2.24
N GLY A 179 -2.01 -11.09 -1.36
CA GLY A 179 -1.99 -12.54 -1.54
C GLY A 179 -2.64 -12.98 -2.85
N ILE A 180 -3.84 -12.47 -3.16
CA ILE A 180 -4.59 -12.80 -4.39
C ILE A 180 -3.83 -12.35 -5.64
N VAL A 181 -3.35 -11.10 -5.66
CA VAL A 181 -2.72 -10.53 -6.87
C VAL A 181 -1.39 -11.21 -7.19
N PHE A 182 -0.62 -11.57 -6.16
CA PHE A 182 0.66 -12.25 -6.35
C PHE A 182 0.53 -13.77 -6.54
N SER A 183 -0.51 -14.42 -6.02
CA SER A 183 -0.72 -15.85 -6.22
C SER A 183 -0.84 -16.24 -7.71
N GLY A 184 -1.47 -15.39 -8.53
CA GLY A 184 -1.58 -15.59 -9.96
C GLY A 184 -0.23 -15.64 -10.69
N LEU A 185 0.80 -14.96 -10.18
CA LEU A 185 2.14 -14.98 -10.79
C LEU A 185 2.89 -16.29 -10.58
N TYR A 186 2.56 -17.04 -9.53
CA TYR A 186 3.23 -18.29 -9.16
C TYR A 186 2.50 -19.54 -9.62
N ALA A 187 1.25 -19.40 -10.10
CA ALA A 187 0.41 -20.52 -10.53
C ALA A 187 0.66 -21.00 -11.99
N GLU A 188 1.29 -20.19 -12.85
CA GLU A 188 1.42 -20.45 -14.29
C GLU A 188 2.40 -21.57 -14.77
N PRO A 189 3.39 -22.08 -14.01
CA PRO A 189 4.31 -23.09 -14.55
C PRO A 189 3.79 -24.53 -14.55
N ALA A 190 2.74 -24.87 -13.80
CA ALA A 190 2.31 -26.26 -13.62
C ALA A 190 1.44 -26.78 -14.78
N ASP A 191 0.60 -25.92 -15.37
CA ASP A 191 -0.37 -26.35 -16.39
C ASP A 191 0.21 -26.52 -17.79
N ARG A 192 1.37 -25.91 -18.12
CA ARG A 192 2.00 -26.10 -19.45
C ARG A 192 2.73 -27.42 -19.62
N LYS A 193 3.05 -28.10 -18.54
CA LYS A 193 3.74 -29.42 -18.60
C LYS A 193 2.81 -30.62 -18.74
N SER A 194 1.50 -30.45 -18.58
CA SER A 194 0.50 -31.51 -18.70
C SER A 194 -0.17 -31.60 -20.09
N GLN A 195 0.25 -30.71 -21.04
CA GLN A 195 -0.31 -30.69 -22.40
C GLN A 195 0.71 -31.05 -23.51
N VAL A 196 1.85 -31.73 -23.18
CA VAL A 196 2.80 -32.26 -24.16
C VAL A 196 2.86 -33.77 -24.08
#